data_ec5f0052b7dd986c96ceaea106f6fe90
#
_entry.id   ec5f0052b7dd986c96ceaea106f6fe90
#
_cell.length_a   1.000
_cell.length_b   1.000
_cell.length_c   1.000
_cell.angle_alpha   90.00
_cell.angle_beta   90.00
_cell.angle_gamma   90.00
#
_symmetry.space_group_name_H-M   'P 1'
#
loop_
_entity.id
_entity.type
_entity.pdbx_description
1 polymer ?
#
loop_
_entity_poly.entity_id
_entity_poly.type
_entity_poly.pdbx_seq_one_letter_code
_entity_poly.pdbx_strand_id
1 'polypeptide(L)'
;MSAPTKRTPTKSLGFLLAAWISAHCVVPAGYDLNRPFRLTGWQLRNAVDFYTVKDGIAFNPARPALGSAFKWRRGQIVGGQKLGKSPFGAAVVCFEAVGPCVFCGWAEGGEQYRCDDWGCGCGFAYTYRPGEPMGMPRRTALIQLLATSEEQTANVYRPLQTMIRNGNLDDLMKVREGFIRL
;
A
#
# COMPACT_ATOMS: atom_id res chain seq x y z
N MET A 1 38.98 -11.54 2.60
CA MET A 1 37.60 -11.54 3.15
C MET A 1 37.10 -10.11 3.01
N SER A 2 36.21 -9.85 2.05
CA SER A 2 35.64 -8.52 1.83
C SER A 2 34.62 -8.22 2.92
N ALA A 3 34.70 -7.06 3.58
CA ALA A 3 33.76 -6.65 4.61
C ALA A 3 32.35 -6.57 4.02
N PRO A 4 31.31 -6.99 4.76
CA PRO A 4 29.95 -6.88 4.27
C PRO A 4 29.62 -5.41 4.06
N THR A 5 29.33 -5.02 2.82
CA THR A 5 28.83 -3.68 2.45
C THR A 5 27.58 -3.44 3.28
N LYS A 6 27.62 -2.47 4.20
CA LYS A 6 26.43 -1.96 4.89
C LYS A 6 25.44 -1.48 3.84
N ARG A 7 24.44 -2.30 3.53
CA ARG A 7 23.31 -1.86 2.67
C ARG A 7 22.63 -0.71 3.38
N THR A 8 22.67 0.46 2.78
CA THR A 8 21.89 1.62 3.25
C THR A 8 20.41 1.18 3.34
N PRO A 9 19.71 1.44 4.44
CA PRO A 9 18.29 1.10 4.54
C PRO A 9 17.55 1.72 3.35
N THR A 10 16.72 0.94 2.68
CA THR A 10 15.92 1.45 1.57
C THR A 10 14.85 2.38 2.14
N LYS A 11 14.96 3.67 1.85
CA LYS A 11 14.06 4.72 2.33
C LYS A 11 12.72 4.67 1.62
N SER A 12 11.91 3.66 1.92
CA SER A 12 10.65 3.41 1.21
C SER A 12 9.53 2.91 2.14
N LEU A 13 8.33 3.44 1.97
CA LEU A 13 7.11 2.90 2.57
C LEU A 13 6.67 1.57 1.93
N GLY A 14 7.33 1.09 0.88
CA GLY A 14 6.96 -0.14 0.18
C GLY A 14 7.06 -1.40 1.06
N PHE A 15 7.89 -1.42 2.10
CA PHE A 15 7.93 -2.52 3.06
C PHE A 15 6.73 -2.50 4.01
N LEU A 16 6.36 -1.32 4.51
CA LEU A 16 5.14 -1.12 5.28
C LEU A 16 3.90 -1.50 4.45
N LEU A 17 3.85 -1.06 3.18
CA LEU A 17 2.80 -1.44 2.24
C LEU A 17 2.68 -2.96 2.11
N ALA A 18 3.78 -3.66 1.90
CA ALA A 18 3.77 -5.12 1.74
C ALA A 18 3.26 -5.84 2.99
N ALA A 19 3.70 -5.40 4.18
CA ALA A 19 3.24 -5.95 5.45
C ALA A 19 1.75 -5.64 5.67
N TRP A 20 1.33 -4.39 5.42
CA TRP A 20 -0.06 -3.95 5.57
C TRP A 20 -1.00 -4.71 4.61
N ILE A 21 -0.65 -4.83 3.33
CA ILE A 21 -1.42 -5.61 2.35
C ILE A 21 -1.58 -7.06 2.80
N SER A 22 -0.53 -7.69 3.29
CA SER A 22 -0.59 -9.08 3.76
C SER A 22 -1.52 -9.28 4.96
N ALA A 23 -1.71 -8.24 5.77
CA ALA A 23 -2.59 -8.28 6.94
C ALA A 23 -4.06 -7.95 6.60
N HIS A 24 -4.31 -7.15 5.55
CA HIS A 24 -5.63 -6.60 5.28
C HIS A 24 -6.28 -7.10 4.01
N CYS A 25 -5.48 -7.47 3.00
CA CYS A 25 -5.98 -7.91 1.71
C CYS A 25 -5.89 -9.42 1.55
N VAL A 26 -6.82 -9.98 0.81
CA VAL A 26 -6.85 -11.41 0.49
C VAL A 26 -6.65 -11.65 -1.00
N VAL A 27 -6.23 -12.86 -1.36
CA VAL A 27 -6.18 -13.32 -2.75
C VAL A 27 -7.61 -13.32 -3.31
N PRO A 28 -7.90 -12.54 -4.37
CA PRO A 28 -9.27 -12.30 -4.82
C PRO A 28 -9.85 -13.41 -5.69
N ALA A 29 -9.03 -14.33 -6.19
CA ALA A 29 -9.47 -15.43 -7.06
C ALA A 29 -8.41 -16.53 -7.17
N GLY A 30 -8.84 -17.72 -7.60
CA GLY A 30 -7.95 -18.87 -7.86
C GLY A 30 -7.86 -19.82 -6.68
N TYR A 31 -6.84 -20.70 -6.72
CA TYR A 31 -6.67 -21.77 -5.72
C TYR A 31 -6.40 -21.25 -4.30
N ASP A 32 -5.77 -20.08 -4.19
CA ASP A 32 -5.46 -19.44 -2.91
C ASP A 32 -6.48 -18.39 -2.49
N LEU A 33 -7.71 -18.46 -3.04
CA LEU A 33 -8.81 -17.55 -2.69
C LEU A 33 -8.93 -17.38 -1.17
N ASN A 34 -9.06 -16.11 -0.72
CA ASN A 34 -9.18 -15.69 0.67
C ASN A 34 -7.93 -15.93 1.56
N ARG A 35 -6.83 -16.42 1.02
CA ARG A 35 -5.56 -16.39 1.77
C ARG A 35 -4.98 -14.98 1.79
N PRO A 36 -4.14 -14.63 2.78
CA PRO A 36 -3.47 -13.34 2.82
C PRO A 36 -2.75 -13.01 1.50
N PHE A 37 -2.99 -11.81 0.97
CA PHE A 37 -2.37 -11.39 -0.29
C PHE A 37 -0.91 -10.98 -0.06
N ARG A 38 0.00 -11.86 -0.38
CA ARG A 38 1.43 -11.61 -0.26
C ARG A 38 2.01 -11.17 -1.60
N LEU A 39 2.77 -10.07 -1.58
CA LEU A 39 3.41 -9.56 -2.78
C LEU A 39 4.47 -10.55 -3.30
N THR A 40 4.43 -10.83 -4.59
CA THR A 40 5.50 -11.56 -5.28
C THR A 40 6.75 -10.70 -5.41
N GLY A 41 7.89 -11.30 -5.77
CA GLY A 41 9.16 -10.57 -5.84
C GLY A 41 9.15 -9.34 -6.76
N TRP A 42 8.43 -9.40 -7.90
CA TRP A 42 8.32 -8.26 -8.81
C TRP A 42 7.36 -7.16 -8.25
N GLN A 43 6.27 -7.56 -7.60
CA GLN A 43 5.32 -6.63 -6.97
C GLN A 43 5.99 -5.88 -5.81
N LEU A 44 6.69 -6.61 -4.94
CA LEU A 44 7.45 -6.01 -3.84
C LEU A 44 8.49 -5.01 -4.35
N ARG A 45 9.24 -5.36 -5.39
CA ARG A 45 10.24 -4.47 -5.99
C ARG A 45 9.61 -3.19 -6.50
N ASN A 46 8.50 -3.30 -7.27
CA ASN A 46 7.77 -2.12 -7.73
C ASN A 46 7.20 -1.27 -6.58
N ALA A 47 6.67 -1.91 -5.54
CA ALA A 47 6.18 -1.19 -4.36
C ALA A 47 7.31 -0.43 -3.66
N VAL A 48 8.45 -1.07 -3.42
CA VAL A 48 9.61 -0.44 -2.78
C VAL A 48 10.13 0.73 -3.62
N ASP A 49 10.26 0.56 -4.92
CA ASP A 49 10.74 1.60 -5.82
C ASP A 49 9.75 2.78 -5.88
N PHE A 50 8.46 2.51 -6.08
CA PHE A 50 7.44 3.55 -6.22
C PHE A 50 7.25 4.38 -4.95
N TYR A 51 7.27 3.74 -3.78
CA TYR A 51 7.09 4.40 -2.48
C TYR A 51 8.41 4.90 -1.87
N THR A 52 9.46 5.05 -2.66
CA THR A 52 10.73 5.64 -2.21
C THR A 52 10.52 7.10 -1.82
N VAL A 53 10.84 7.43 -0.58
CA VAL A 53 10.79 8.79 -0.03
C VAL A 53 12.09 9.53 -0.38
N LYS A 54 11.98 10.82 -0.71
CA LYS A 54 13.13 11.68 -1.02
C LYS A 54 14.02 11.88 0.19
N ASP A 55 15.32 11.96 -0.05
CA ASP A 55 16.29 12.29 0.99
C ASP A 55 16.06 13.68 1.57
N GLY A 56 16.26 13.82 2.88
CA GLY A 56 16.25 15.11 3.57
C GLY A 56 14.87 15.77 3.69
N ILE A 57 13.78 15.09 3.27
CA ILE A 57 12.45 15.66 3.47
C ILE A 57 12.05 15.61 4.94
N ALA A 58 11.58 16.74 5.46
CA ALA A 58 11.03 16.85 6.81
C ALA A 58 9.51 16.69 6.80
N PHE A 59 8.98 16.13 7.87
CA PHE A 59 7.54 16.08 8.09
C PHE A 59 7.05 17.36 8.75
N ASN A 60 5.98 17.93 8.20
CA ASN A 60 5.26 19.05 8.81
C ASN A 60 3.80 18.64 9.04
N PRO A 61 3.36 18.47 10.31
CA PRO A 61 1.98 18.04 10.62
C PRO A 61 0.91 19.00 10.14
N ALA A 62 1.20 20.32 10.11
CA ALA A 62 0.27 21.33 9.64
C ALA A 62 0.11 21.31 8.10
N ARG A 63 1.12 20.81 7.40
CA ARG A 63 1.13 20.74 5.93
C ARG A 63 1.84 19.47 5.46
N PRO A 64 1.22 18.30 5.58
CA PRO A 64 1.81 17.03 5.15
C PRO A 64 2.20 17.08 3.67
N ALA A 65 3.41 16.59 3.39
CA ALA A 65 3.96 16.57 2.03
C ALA A 65 3.42 15.37 1.23
N LEU A 66 2.12 15.21 1.10
CA LEU A 66 1.43 14.12 0.42
C LEU A 66 2.29 13.41 -0.67
N GLY A 67 1.88 13.45 -1.93
CA GLY A 67 2.66 12.86 -3.02
C GLY A 67 4.02 13.55 -3.29
N SER A 68 4.28 14.75 -2.76
CA SER A 68 5.56 15.45 -2.94
C SER A 68 6.71 14.89 -2.10
N ALA A 69 6.42 14.09 -1.07
CA ALA A 69 7.42 13.38 -0.30
C ALA A 69 8.11 12.27 -1.11
N PHE A 70 7.42 11.69 -2.07
CA PHE A 70 7.91 10.58 -2.84
C PHE A 70 8.76 11.00 -4.04
N LYS A 71 9.70 10.13 -4.39
CA LYS A 71 10.58 10.31 -5.55
C LYS A 71 9.79 10.24 -6.86
N TRP A 72 8.80 9.38 -6.91
CA TRP A 72 7.97 9.13 -8.10
C TRP A 72 6.53 9.55 -7.86
N ARG A 73 5.90 10.14 -8.88
CA ARG A 73 4.48 10.53 -8.87
C ARG A 73 3.65 9.72 -9.86
N ARG A 74 4.32 9.02 -10.75
CA ARG A 74 3.70 8.17 -11.77
C ARG A 74 4.47 6.88 -11.87
N GLY A 75 3.76 5.78 -12.00
CA GLY A 75 4.32 4.47 -12.28
C GLY A 75 3.61 3.83 -13.45
N GLN A 76 4.32 3.10 -14.26
CA GLN A 76 3.76 2.30 -15.34
C GLN A 76 4.24 0.86 -15.19
N ILE A 77 3.29 -0.08 -15.16
CA ILE A 77 3.58 -1.50 -15.08
C ILE A 77 3.25 -2.14 -16.43
N VAL A 78 4.29 -2.53 -17.16
CA VAL A 78 4.18 -3.25 -18.42
C VAL A 78 4.61 -4.70 -18.19
N GLY A 79 3.79 -5.63 -18.63
CA GLY A 79 4.09 -7.06 -18.45
C GLY A 79 3.03 -7.95 -19.07
N GLY A 80 3.35 -9.23 -19.24
CA GLY A 80 2.47 -10.24 -19.80
C GLY A 80 1.15 -10.42 -19.05
N GLN A 81 0.24 -11.16 -19.64
CA GLN A 81 -1.01 -11.56 -18.98
C GLN A 81 -0.73 -12.50 -17.81
N LYS A 82 -1.67 -12.60 -16.87
CA LYS A 82 -1.65 -13.52 -15.69
C LYS A 82 -0.48 -13.29 -14.70
N LEU A 83 0.24 -12.17 -14.79
CA LEU A 83 1.27 -11.81 -13.81
C LEU A 83 0.71 -11.23 -12.49
N GLY A 84 -0.60 -11.15 -12.31
CA GLY A 84 -1.21 -10.60 -11.09
C GLY A 84 -1.17 -9.07 -11.00
N LYS A 85 -1.12 -8.35 -12.14
CA LYS A 85 -1.11 -6.87 -12.18
C LYS A 85 -2.38 -6.27 -11.58
N SER A 86 -3.55 -6.79 -11.97
CA SER A 86 -4.85 -6.27 -11.51
C SER A 86 -5.08 -6.48 -10.01
N PRO A 87 -4.86 -7.67 -9.43
CA PRO A 87 -4.88 -7.84 -7.98
C PRO A 87 -3.86 -6.96 -7.24
N PHE A 88 -2.66 -6.77 -7.79
CA PHE A 88 -1.68 -5.86 -7.21
C PHE A 88 -2.19 -4.41 -7.22
N GLY A 89 -2.74 -3.96 -8.35
CA GLY A 89 -3.36 -2.63 -8.44
C GLY A 89 -4.50 -2.44 -7.43
N ALA A 90 -5.37 -3.45 -7.27
CA ALA A 90 -6.45 -3.43 -6.28
C ALA A 90 -5.91 -3.33 -4.84
N ALA A 91 -4.88 -4.09 -4.49
CA ALA A 91 -4.25 -4.02 -3.17
C ALA A 91 -3.59 -2.66 -2.90
N VAL A 92 -2.95 -2.05 -3.93
CA VAL A 92 -2.41 -0.69 -3.84
C VAL A 92 -3.54 0.33 -3.64
N VAL A 93 -4.69 0.17 -4.30
CA VAL A 93 -5.86 1.04 -4.08
C VAL A 93 -6.34 0.94 -2.63
N CYS A 94 -6.43 -0.24 -2.04
CA CYS A 94 -6.77 -0.40 -0.62
C CYS A 94 -5.78 0.36 0.28
N PHE A 95 -4.48 0.21 0.02
CA PHE A 95 -3.44 0.89 0.80
C PHE A 95 -3.50 2.42 0.66
N GLU A 96 -3.72 2.94 -0.54
CA GLU A 96 -3.88 4.39 -0.78
C GLU A 96 -5.16 4.96 -0.19
N ALA A 97 -6.21 4.16 -0.08
CA ALA A 97 -7.49 4.58 0.46
C ALA A 97 -7.47 4.71 2.00
N VAL A 98 -7.01 3.67 2.70
CA VAL A 98 -7.11 3.57 4.17
C VAL A 98 -5.82 3.14 4.85
N GLY A 99 -4.79 2.76 4.11
CA GLY A 99 -3.49 2.37 4.66
C GLY A 99 -2.57 3.56 4.93
N PRO A 100 -1.40 3.32 5.58
CA PRO A 100 -0.42 4.34 5.95
C PRO A 100 0.42 4.82 4.75
N CYS A 101 -0.23 5.42 3.75
CA CYS A 101 0.38 5.81 2.48
C CYS A 101 1.02 7.20 2.46
N VAL A 102 0.87 8.00 3.52
CA VAL A 102 1.41 9.37 3.61
C VAL A 102 2.63 9.36 4.51
N PHE A 103 3.75 9.90 4.02
CA PHE A 103 4.96 10.07 4.83
C PHE A 103 4.70 10.99 6.03
N CYS A 104 5.07 10.54 7.23
CA CYS A 104 4.89 11.28 8.48
C CYS A 104 6.16 11.40 9.34
N GLY A 105 7.32 11.10 8.80
CA GLY A 105 8.60 11.26 9.49
C GLY A 105 9.57 10.11 9.24
N TRP A 106 10.73 10.21 9.88
CA TRP A 106 11.78 9.19 9.84
C TRP A 106 11.87 8.54 11.20
N ALA A 107 11.92 7.21 11.22
CA ALA A 107 12.02 6.46 12.45
C ALA A 107 13.44 6.55 13.06
N GLU A 108 13.51 6.73 14.36
CA GLU A 108 14.76 6.63 15.14
C GLU A 108 15.03 5.16 15.54
N GLY A 109 13.95 4.35 15.60
CA GLY A 109 13.97 2.92 15.84
C GLY A 109 13.07 2.50 17.00
N GLY A 110 12.20 1.54 16.74
CA GLY A 110 11.24 1.01 17.72
C GLY A 110 9.86 1.64 17.66
N GLU A 111 9.66 2.73 16.92
CA GLU A 111 8.33 3.29 16.66
C GLU A 111 7.48 2.28 15.92
N GLN A 112 6.17 2.34 16.17
CA GLN A 112 5.20 1.43 15.56
C GLN A 112 4.09 2.19 14.85
N TYR A 113 3.72 1.72 13.68
CA TYR A 113 2.40 1.97 13.13
C TYR A 113 1.44 0.91 13.70
N ARG A 114 0.32 1.33 14.24
CA ARG A 114 -0.73 0.44 14.75
C ARG A 114 -2.05 0.79 14.05
N CYS A 115 -2.67 -0.20 13.41
CA CYS A 115 -3.94 0.00 12.73
C CYS A 115 -5.07 0.44 13.66
N ASP A 116 -5.03 -0.02 14.90
CA ASP A 116 -6.07 0.27 15.90
C ASP A 116 -6.15 1.76 16.24
N ASP A 117 -5.01 2.47 16.17
CA ASP A 117 -4.95 3.93 16.37
C ASP A 117 -5.71 4.71 15.27
N TRP A 118 -6.05 4.02 14.18
CA TRP A 118 -6.75 4.56 13.00
C TRP A 118 -8.13 3.93 12.75
N GLY A 119 -8.66 3.22 13.73
CA GLY A 119 -10.02 2.68 13.70
C GLY A 119 -10.20 1.35 12.96
N CYS A 120 -9.12 0.66 12.60
CA CYS A 120 -9.21 -0.63 11.92
C CYS A 120 -9.63 -1.79 12.84
N GLY A 121 -9.11 -1.82 14.07
CA GLY A 121 -9.42 -2.87 15.05
C GLY A 121 -8.86 -4.26 14.72
N CYS A 122 -7.96 -4.39 13.72
CA CYS A 122 -7.44 -5.69 13.27
C CYS A 122 -6.21 -6.16 14.06
N GLY A 123 -5.68 -5.34 14.97
CA GLY A 123 -4.47 -5.64 15.75
C GLY A 123 -3.16 -5.59 14.97
N PHE A 124 -3.16 -5.21 13.70
CA PHE A 124 -1.92 -5.12 12.93
C PHE A 124 -1.01 -4.01 13.47
N ALA A 125 0.26 -4.36 13.69
CA ALA A 125 1.32 -3.44 14.03
C ALA A 125 2.55 -3.68 13.17
N TYR A 126 3.24 -2.59 12.81
CA TYR A 126 4.51 -2.62 12.07
C TYR A 126 5.57 -1.83 12.84
N THR A 127 6.66 -2.48 13.20
CA THR A 127 7.78 -1.85 13.90
C THR A 127 8.80 -1.34 12.90
N TYR A 128 9.07 -0.04 12.94
CA TYR A 128 10.03 0.60 12.04
C TYR A 128 11.47 0.33 12.48
N ARG A 129 12.35 0.26 11.49
CA ARG A 129 13.81 0.22 11.70
C ARG A 129 14.37 1.64 11.72
N PRO A 130 15.52 1.88 12.37
CA PRO A 130 16.18 3.20 12.33
C PRO A 130 16.39 3.68 10.89
N GLY A 131 15.99 4.94 10.60
CA GLY A 131 16.09 5.55 9.28
C GLY A 131 15.03 5.11 8.25
N GLU A 132 14.07 4.29 8.65
CA GLU A 132 12.94 3.92 7.83
C GLU A 132 11.91 5.06 7.79
N PRO A 133 11.26 5.36 6.63
CA PRO A 133 10.17 6.34 6.60
C PRO A 133 8.94 5.78 7.29
N MET A 134 8.31 6.61 8.10
CA MET A 134 7.05 6.29 8.76
C MET A 134 5.87 6.75 7.92
N GLY A 135 4.77 5.99 7.97
CA GLY A 135 3.54 6.24 7.23
C GLY A 135 2.34 6.50 8.14
N MET A 136 1.42 7.34 7.66
CA MET A 136 0.10 7.56 8.26
C MET A 136 -0.99 7.48 7.19
N PRO A 137 -2.25 7.17 7.54
CA PRO A 137 -3.35 7.19 6.59
C PRO A 137 -3.63 8.60 6.06
N ARG A 138 -4.17 8.65 4.85
CA ARG A 138 -4.67 9.87 4.23
C ARG A 138 -6.02 10.24 4.85
N ARG A 139 -6.23 11.51 5.18
CA ARG A 139 -7.51 11.97 5.79
C ARG A 139 -8.69 11.89 4.82
N THR A 140 -8.44 12.21 3.56
CA THR A 140 -9.45 12.15 2.48
C THR A 140 -8.79 11.58 1.24
N ALA A 141 -9.31 10.48 0.73
CA ALA A 141 -8.83 9.85 -0.50
C ALA A 141 -9.89 9.98 -1.60
N LEU A 142 -9.46 10.39 -2.79
CA LEU A 142 -10.22 10.27 -4.02
C LEU A 142 -9.37 9.46 -4.99
N ILE A 143 -9.79 8.24 -5.30
CA ILE A 143 -9.10 7.33 -6.21
C ILE A 143 -10.04 7.02 -7.37
N GLN A 144 -9.57 7.27 -8.58
CA GLN A 144 -10.32 7.00 -9.80
C GLN A 144 -9.67 5.85 -10.58
N LEU A 145 -10.48 4.87 -10.98
CA LEU A 145 -10.11 3.82 -11.90
C LEU A 145 -10.62 4.19 -13.28
N LEU A 146 -9.71 4.44 -14.21
CA LEU A 146 -10.03 4.86 -15.58
C LEU A 146 -9.51 3.82 -16.57
N ALA A 147 -10.31 3.49 -17.55
CA ALA A 147 -9.95 2.64 -18.67
C ALA A 147 -10.75 3.02 -19.92
N THR A 148 -10.41 2.43 -21.05
CA THR A 148 -11.12 2.68 -22.33
C THR A 148 -12.47 1.98 -22.40
N SER A 149 -12.75 1.03 -21.52
CA SER A 149 -14.05 0.38 -21.36
C SER A 149 -14.34 0.05 -19.90
N GLU A 150 -15.62 -0.09 -19.57
CA GLU A 150 -16.09 -0.50 -18.25
C GLU A 150 -15.54 -1.89 -17.86
N GLU A 151 -15.50 -2.83 -18.81
CA GLU A 151 -14.96 -4.16 -18.59
C GLU A 151 -13.47 -4.14 -18.20
N GLN A 152 -12.68 -3.25 -18.79
CA GLN A 152 -11.27 -3.07 -18.40
C GLN A 152 -11.13 -2.48 -17.00
N THR A 153 -12.00 -1.56 -16.62
CA THR A 153 -12.06 -1.04 -15.24
C THR A 153 -12.41 -2.15 -14.25
N ALA A 154 -13.35 -3.02 -14.62
CA ALA A 154 -13.77 -4.16 -13.82
C ALA A 154 -12.62 -5.14 -13.51
N ASN A 155 -11.57 -5.21 -14.33
CA ASN A 155 -10.39 -6.04 -14.06
C ASN A 155 -9.65 -5.67 -12.77
N VAL A 156 -9.74 -4.42 -12.33
CA VAL A 156 -9.20 -3.96 -11.04
C VAL A 156 -10.30 -3.87 -9.98
N TYR A 157 -11.49 -3.43 -10.38
CA TYR A 157 -12.60 -3.20 -9.45
C TYR A 157 -13.12 -4.51 -8.80
N ARG A 158 -13.27 -5.61 -9.57
CA ARG A 158 -13.69 -6.91 -9.02
C ARG A 158 -12.74 -7.47 -7.97
N PRO A 159 -11.41 -7.58 -8.23
CA PRO A 159 -10.44 -7.93 -7.19
C PRO A 159 -10.50 -7.02 -5.97
N LEU A 160 -10.67 -5.72 -6.17
CA LEU A 160 -10.79 -4.74 -5.09
C LEU A 160 -12.00 -5.02 -4.19
N GLN A 161 -13.17 -5.26 -4.78
CA GLN A 161 -14.38 -5.63 -4.04
C GLN A 161 -14.18 -6.90 -3.19
N THR A 162 -13.54 -7.93 -3.77
CA THR A 162 -13.26 -9.18 -3.04
C THR A 162 -12.30 -8.94 -1.87
N MET A 163 -11.24 -8.17 -2.07
CA MET A 163 -10.28 -7.83 -1.03
C MET A 163 -10.92 -7.07 0.14
N ILE A 164 -11.85 -6.17 -0.16
CA ILE A 164 -12.57 -5.41 0.87
C ILE A 164 -13.52 -6.30 1.65
N ARG A 165 -14.38 -7.07 0.95
CA ARG A 165 -15.43 -7.88 1.59
C ARG A 165 -14.90 -9.07 2.37
N ASN A 166 -13.81 -9.68 1.89
CA ASN A 166 -13.28 -10.92 2.45
C ASN A 166 -11.99 -10.71 3.27
N GLY A 167 -11.44 -9.48 3.24
CA GLY A 167 -10.30 -9.07 4.05
C GLY A 167 -10.74 -8.29 5.30
N ASN A 168 -9.79 -7.63 5.94
CA ASN A 168 -10.02 -6.83 7.15
C ASN A 168 -10.34 -5.35 6.81
N LEU A 169 -11.12 -5.09 5.77
CA LEU A 169 -11.36 -3.73 5.26
C LEU A 169 -12.86 -3.36 5.19
N ASP A 170 -13.77 -4.32 5.39
CA ASP A 170 -15.21 -4.06 5.21
C ASP A 170 -15.77 -3.01 6.16
N ASP A 171 -15.18 -2.84 7.34
CA ASP A 171 -15.59 -1.80 8.28
C ASP A 171 -15.08 -0.40 7.88
N LEU A 172 -13.97 -0.33 7.15
CA LEU A 172 -13.35 0.93 6.70
C LEU A 172 -13.81 1.36 5.31
N MET A 173 -14.20 0.41 4.47
CA MET A 173 -14.50 0.61 3.05
C MET A 173 -15.81 -0.07 2.69
N LYS A 174 -16.86 0.69 2.39
CA LYS A 174 -18.17 0.12 2.03
C LYS A 174 -18.34 0.04 0.52
N VAL A 175 -18.39 -1.18 0.02
CA VAL A 175 -18.60 -1.46 -1.42
C VAL A 175 -20.04 -1.14 -1.81
N ARG A 176 -20.21 -0.34 -2.86
CA ARG A 176 -21.47 0.01 -3.52
C ARG A 176 -21.40 -0.31 -5.00
N GLU A 177 -22.52 -0.22 -5.69
CA GLU A 177 -22.56 -0.34 -7.15
C GLU A 177 -21.79 0.83 -7.78
N GLY A 178 -20.71 0.53 -8.52
CA GLY A 178 -19.89 1.51 -9.23
C GLY A 178 -18.93 2.36 -8.39
N PHE A 179 -18.99 2.31 -7.04
CA PHE A 179 -18.07 3.07 -6.18
C PHE A 179 -17.84 2.41 -4.81
N ILE A 180 -16.82 2.88 -4.11
CA ILE A 180 -16.49 2.47 -2.73
C ILE A 180 -16.49 3.73 -1.87
N ARG A 181 -17.21 3.68 -0.76
CA ARG A 181 -17.26 4.74 0.25
C ARG A 181 -16.28 4.40 1.39
N LEU A 182 -15.50 5.40 1.81
CA LEU A 182 -14.66 5.37 2.99
C LEU A 182 -15.44 5.88 4.21
#